data_aa17b988afd29c446c9932f2ac35082d
#
_entry.id   aa17b988afd29c446c9932f2ac35082d
#
_cell.length_a   1.000
_cell.length_b   1.000
_cell.length_c   1.000
_cell.angle_alpha   90.00
_cell.angle_beta   90.00
_cell.angle_gamma   90.00
#
_symmetry.space_group_name_H-M   'P 1'
#
loop_
_entity.id
_entity.type
_entity.pdbx_description
1 polymer ?
#
loop_
_entity_poly.entity_id
_entity_poly.type
_entity_poly.pdbx_seq_one_letter_code
_entity_poly.pdbx_strand_id
1 'polypeptide(L)'
;MKDGKLEVGDKVYSKYYGRNSVRFSFSKVERLTKTLAILSSGTRLVNECKIQHYSNNEGFLVYGAFDWWHLENEEVLKEYKEAQHQSKVNSWFSNQKFTYEQKQQIYNLFNTETTQ
;
A
#
# COMPACT_ATOMS: atom_id res chain seq x y z
N MET A 1 -7.43 -5.47 -17.17
CA MET A 1 -7.68 -4.17 -17.79
C MET A 1 -7.53 -4.31 -19.30
N LYS A 2 -8.41 -3.73 -20.03
CA LYS A 2 -8.40 -3.77 -21.50
C LYS A 2 -8.71 -2.39 -22.06
N ASP A 3 -7.89 -1.94 -23.01
CA ASP A 3 -8.05 -0.64 -23.69
C ASP A 3 -8.12 0.56 -22.73
N GLY A 4 -7.35 0.54 -21.65
CA GLY A 4 -7.34 1.61 -20.67
C GLY A 4 -8.55 1.64 -19.76
N LYS A 5 -9.35 0.56 -19.72
CA LYS A 5 -10.53 0.46 -18.86
C LYS A 5 -10.47 -0.78 -17.99
N LEU A 6 -10.97 -0.62 -16.77
CA LEU A 6 -11.08 -1.74 -15.83
C LEU A 6 -12.21 -2.67 -16.25
N GLU A 7 -12.05 -3.95 -15.91
CA GLU A 7 -13.03 -5.00 -16.11
C GLU A 7 -13.47 -5.53 -14.76
N VAL A 8 -14.64 -6.17 -14.69
CA VAL A 8 -15.13 -6.84 -13.48
C VAL A 8 -14.11 -7.90 -13.05
N GLY A 9 -13.76 -7.89 -11.78
CA GLY A 9 -12.76 -8.79 -11.20
C GLY A 9 -11.35 -8.24 -11.17
N ASP A 10 -11.08 -7.14 -11.86
CA ASP A 10 -9.76 -6.50 -11.78
C ASP A 10 -9.47 -6.05 -10.35
N LYS A 11 -8.27 -6.36 -9.87
CA LYS A 11 -7.82 -5.98 -8.53
C LYS A 11 -7.08 -4.66 -8.60
N VAL A 12 -7.43 -3.77 -7.70
CA VAL A 12 -6.88 -2.40 -7.64
C VAL A 12 -6.42 -2.09 -6.22
N TYR A 13 -5.51 -1.13 -6.12
CA TYR A 13 -5.02 -0.66 -4.83
C TYR A 13 -4.91 0.85 -4.82
N SER A 14 -4.97 1.41 -3.62
CA SER A 14 -4.67 2.82 -3.37
C SER A 14 -3.60 2.89 -2.28
N LYS A 15 -2.65 3.79 -2.45
CA LYS A 15 -1.56 3.98 -1.52
C LYS A 15 -1.63 5.39 -0.97
N TYR A 16 -1.74 5.50 0.34
CA TYR A 16 -1.85 6.79 1.02
C TYR A 16 -0.62 7.01 1.89
N TYR A 17 0.03 8.15 1.70
CA TYR A 17 1.19 8.53 2.48
C TYR A 17 0.75 9.38 3.66
N GLY A 18 0.79 8.79 4.86
CA GLY A 18 0.57 9.50 6.11
C GLY A 18 1.89 10.08 6.66
N ARG A 19 1.79 10.74 7.79
CA ARG A 19 2.92 11.43 8.41
C ARG A 19 4.12 10.52 8.72
N ASN A 20 3.85 9.30 9.21
CA ASN A 20 4.87 8.35 9.62
C ASN A 20 4.64 6.94 9.06
N SER A 21 3.69 6.79 8.16
CA SER A 21 3.34 5.48 7.65
C SER A 21 2.73 5.56 6.26
N VAL A 22 2.83 4.46 5.54
CA VAL A 22 2.16 4.29 4.26
C VAL A 22 1.01 3.33 4.48
N ARG A 23 -0.18 3.70 4.03
CA ARG A 23 -1.37 2.85 4.11
C ARG A 23 -1.74 2.34 2.72
N PHE A 24 -2.06 1.07 2.66
CA PHE A 24 -2.52 0.43 1.44
C PHE A 24 -3.98 0.06 1.60
N SER A 25 -4.76 0.33 0.55
CA SER A 25 -6.13 -0.14 0.45
C SER A 25 -6.24 -1.00 -0.79
N PHE A 26 -6.86 -2.17 -0.66
CA PHE A 26 -7.03 -3.10 -1.76
C PHE A 26 -8.51 -3.36 -1.98
N SER A 27 -8.91 -3.46 -3.25
CA SER A 27 -10.29 -3.76 -3.62
C SER A 27 -10.30 -4.41 -4.99
N LYS A 28 -11.47 -4.79 -5.44
CA LYS A 28 -11.66 -5.32 -6.79
C LYS A 28 -12.88 -4.68 -7.43
N VAL A 29 -12.90 -4.66 -8.74
CA VAL A 29 -14.04 -4.15 -9.49
C VAL A 29 -15.18 -5.16 -9.38
N GLU A 30 -16.30 -4.73 -8.79
CA GLU A 30 -17.48 -5.56 -8.60
C GLU A 30 -18.43 -5.43 -9.76
N ARG A 31 -18.60 -4.22 -10.30
CA ARG A 31 -19.47 -3.97 -11.45
C ARG A 31 -19.02 -2.73 -12.20
N LEU A 32 -19.47 -2.62 -13.43
CA LEU A 32 -19.19 -1.49 -14.29
C LEU A 32 -20.51 -0.79 -14.64
N THR A 33 -20.45 0.54 -14.71
CA THR A 33 -21.48 1.35 -15.38
C THR A 33 -20.90 1.88 -16.68
N LYS A 34 -21.64 2.71 -17.38
CA LYS A 34 -21.19 3.29 -18.65
C LYS A 34 -19.85 4.05 -18.52
N THR A 35 -19.64 4.73 -17.40
CA THR A 35 -18.47 5.59 -17.20
C THR A 35 -17.68 5.29 -15.94
N LEU A 36 -18.20 4.45 -15.05
CA LEU A 36 -17.61 4.20 -13.75
C LEU A 36 -17.32 2.71 -13.52
N ALA A 37 -16.28 2.45 -12.75
CA ALA A 37 -16.02 1.14 -12.17
C ALA A 37 -16.34 1.22 -10.68
N ILE A 38 -17.21 0.33 -10.21
CA ILE A 38 -17.65 0.29 -8.81
C ILE A 38 -16.89 -0.82 -8.11
N LEU A 39 -16.14 -0.45 -7.08
CA LEU A 39 -15.34 -1.40 -6.31
C LEU A 39 -16.20 -2.10 -5.26
N SER A 40 -15.75 -3.26 -4.79
CA SER A 40 -16.43 -4.02 -3.73
C SER A 40 -16.55 -3.22 -2.43
N SER A 41 -15.66 -2.25 -2.21
CA SER A 41 -15.73 -1.33 -1.07
C SER A 41 -16.77 -0.22 -1.24
N GLY A 42 -17.41 -0.11 -2.40
CA GLY A 42 -18.36 0.95 -2.73
C GLY A 42 -17.73 2.17 -3.39
N THR A 43 -16.40 2.23 -3.46
CA THR A 43 -15.69 3.33 -4.12
C THR A 43 -16.00 3.34 -5.61
N ARG A 44 -16.22 4.52 -6.17
CA ARG A 44 -16.52 4.72 -7.59
C ARG A 44 -15.31 5.33 -8.28
N LEU A 45 -14.79 4.64 -9.29
CA LEU A 45 -13.66 5.12 -10.09
C LEU A 45 -14.16 5.56 -11.46
N VAL A 46 -13.62 6.67 -11.95
CA VAL A 46 -13.82 7.03 -13.36
C VAL A 46 -13.05 5.99 -14.18
N ASN A 47 -13.79 5.23 -15.01
CA ASN A 47 -13.20 4.10 -15.73
C ASN A 47 -12.48 4.55 -16.99
N GLU A 48 -11.43 5.32 -16.78
CA GLU A 48 -10.55 5.82 -17.82
C GLU A 48 -9.16 5.97 -17.22
N CYS A 49 -8.21 5.22 -17.76
CA CYS A 49 -6.82 5.27 -17.29
C CYS A 49 -6.20 6.64 -17.61
N LYS A 50 -5.66 7.32 -16.61
CA LYS A 50 -5.03 8.62 -16.76
C LYS A 50 -3.67 8.61 -16.08
N ILE A 51 -2.78 9.47 -16.55
CA ILE A 51 -1.47 9.66 -15.93
C ILE A 51 -1.64 10.62 -14.75
N GLN A 52 -1.22 10.17 -13.57
CA GLN A 52 -1.26 10.99 -12.37
C GLN A 52 -0.27 12.16 -12.51
N HIS A 53 -0.74 13.35 -12.21
CA HIS A 53 -0.07 14.61 -12.58
C HIS A 53 1.38 14.76 -12.07
N TYR A 54 1.69 14.25 -10.88
CA TYR A 54 3.01 14.47 -10.28
C TYR A 54 3.92 13.23 -10.26
N SER A 55 3.43 12.08 -10.65
CA SER A 55 4.20 10.84 -10.51
C SER A 55 4.39 10.07 -11.81
N ASN A 56 3.77 10.49 -12.90
CA ASN A 56 3.76 9.79 -14.18
C ASN A 56 3.20 8.36 -14.09
N ASN A 57 2.56 8.00 -12.97
CA ASN A 57 1.93 6.70 -12.81
C ASN A 57 0.54 6.69 -13.43
N GLU A 58 0.22 5.62 -14.13
CA GLU A 58 -1.12 5.41 -14.65
C GLU A 58 -2.07 4.99 -13.54
N GLY A 59 -3.27 5.53 -13.54
CA GLY A 59 -4.25 5.21 -12.51
C GLY A 59 -5.66 5.62 -12.88
N PHE A 60 -6.56 5.41 -11.92
CA PHE A 60 -7.98 5.71 -12.05
C PHE A 60 -8.38 6.66 -10.92
N LEU A 61 -9.00 7.76 -11.29
CA LEU A 61 -9.42 8.78 -10.36
C LEU A 61 -10.73 8.40 -9.68
N VAL A 62 -10.84 8.63 -8.38
CA VAL A 62 -12.10 8.47 -7.67
C VAL A 62 -13.09 9.54 -8.15
N TYR A 63 -14.32 9.12 -8.46
CA TYR A 63 -15.36 10.04 -8.89
C TYR A 63 -15.67 11.07 -7.80
N GLY A 64 -15.52 12.34 -8.14
CA GLY A 64 -15.78 13.44 -7.21
C GLY A 64 -14.67 13.73 -6.21
N ALA A 65 -13.50 13.14 -6.37
CA ALA A 65 -12.36 13.35 -5.45
C ALA A 65 -11.04 13.39 -6.23
N PHE A 66 -9.94 13.64 -5.52
CA PHE A 66 -8.60 13.66 -6.11
C PHE A 66 -7.77 12.44 -5.74
N ASP A 67 -8.40 11.40 -5.23
CA ASP A 67 -7.72 10.16 -4.86
C ASP A 67 -7.55 9.26 -6.07
N TRP A 68 -6.43 8.53 -6.10
CA TRP A 68 -6.06 7.68 -7.21
C TRP A 68 -6.01 6.22 -6.79
N TRP A 69 -6.47 5.34 -7.68
CA TRP A 69 -6.35 3.90 -7.56
C TRP A 69 -5.60 3.35 -8.77
N HIS A 70 -4.86 2.28 -8.57
CA HIS A 70 -4.01 1.68 -9.57
C HIS A 70 -4.27 0.19 -9.67
N LEU A 71 -3.94 -0.41 -10.82
CA LEU A 71 -3.98 -1.85 -10.95
C LEU A 71 -2.95 -2.49 -10.03
N GLU A 72 -3.38 -3.55 -9.35
CA GLU A 72 -2.50 -4.33 -8.47
C GLU A 72 -1.41 -5.01 -9.30
N ASN A 73 -0.17 -5.04 -8.79
CA ASN A 73 0.95 -5.71 -9.41
C ASN A 73 1.80 -6.41 -8.35
N GLU A 74 2.78 -7.21 -8.79
CA GLU A 74 3.62 -7.97 -7.87
C GLU A 74 4.49 -7.07 -6.98
N GLU A 75 4.96 -5.95 -7.51
CA GLU A 75 5.78 -5.02 -6.76
C GLU A 75 5.04 -4.42 -5.58
N VAL A 76 3.79 -4.01 -5.78
CA VAL A 76 2.98 -3.41 -4.71
C VAL A 76 2.61 -4.45 -3.65
N LEU A 77 2.36 -5.69 -4.05
CA LEU A 77 2.08 -6.77 -3.10
C LEU A 77 3.31 -7.08 -2.24
N LYS A 78 4.47 -7.09 -2.85
CA LYS A 78 5.74 -7.28 -2.14
C LYS A 78 6.00 -6.16 -1.14
N GLU A 79 5.81 -4.91 -1.58
CA GLU A 79 5.94 -3.73 -0.73
C GLU A 79 4.98 -3.78 0.46
N TYR A 80 3.73 -4.19 0.22
CA TYR A 80 2.73 -4.35 1.27
C TYR A 80 3.14 -5.40 2.30
N LYS A 81 3.64 -6.55 1.84
CA LYS A 81 4.13 -7.61 2.74
C LYS A 81 5.29 -7.14 3.59
N GLU A 82 6.22 -6.40 3.00
CA GLU A 82 7.35 -5.82 3.73
C GLU A 82 6.88 -4.82 4.78
N ALA A 83 5.93 -3.96 4.44
CA ALA A 83 5.36 -2.99 5.38
C ALA A 83 4.65 -3.69 6.55
N GLN A 84 3.90 -4.76 6.27
CA GLN A 84 3.26 -5.56 7.32
C GLN A 84 4.29 -6.24 8.22
N HIS A 85 5.35 -6.76 7.65
CA HIS A 85 6.42 -7.40 8.42
C HIS A 85 7.11 -6.39 9.34
N GLN A 86 7.44 -5.20 8.83
CA GLN A 86 8.02 -4.14 9.64
C GLN A 86 7.11 -3.74 10.80
N SER A 87 5.81 -3.63 10.52
CA SER A 87 4.81 -3.31 11.55
C SER A 87 4.77 -4.37 12.64
N LYS A 88 4.81 -5.65 12.26
CA LYS A 88 4.84 -6.76 13.22
C LYS A 88 6.10 -6.73 14.08
N VAL A 89 7.25 -6.52 13.46
CA VAL A 89 8.54 -6.43 14.18
C VAL A 89 8.51 -5.28 15.17
N ASN A 90 8.07 -4.10 14.73
CA ASN A 90 8.00 -2.92 15.58
C ASN A 90 7.04 -3.11 16.75
N SER A 91 5.86 -3.71 16.51
CA SER A 91 4.89 -4.01 17.57
C SER A 91 5.44 -5.00 18.57
N TRP A 92 6.13 -6.03 18.09
CA TRP A 92 6.75 -7.01 18.96
C TRP A 92 7.77 -6.35 19.89
N PHE A 93 8.67 -5.51 19.36
CA PHE A 93 9.65 -4.79 20.16
C PHE A 93 9.00 -3.82 21.15
N SER A 94 7.95 -3.11 20.72
CA SER A 94 7.22 -2.17 21.58
C SER A 94 6.54 -2.85 22.76
N ASN A 95 6.11 -4.11 22.60
CA ASN A 95 5.40 -4.86 23.62
C ASN A 95 6.34 -5.70 24.51
N GLN A 96 7.62 -5.77 24.18
CA GLN A 96 8.58 -6.52 24.98
C GLN A 96 9.16 -5.67 26.09
N LYS A 97 9.27 -6.27 27.28
CA LYS A 97 9.98 -5.66 28.40
C LYS A 97 11.31 -6.38 28.53
N PHE A 98 12.34 -5.80 27.96
CA PHE A 98 13.67 -6.37 28.04
C PHE A 98 14.34 -6.01 29.34
N THR A 99 15.07 -6.99 29.94
CA THR A 99 15.95 -6.73 31.06
C THR A 99 17.16 -5.92 30.58
N TYR A 100 17.88 -5.32 31.51
CA TYR A 100 19.11 -4.60 31.17
C TYR A 100 20.11 -5.49 30.42
N GLU A 101 20.26 -6.72 30.87
CA GLU A 101 21.15 -7.69 30.23
C GLU A 101 20.75 -7.97 28.78
N GLN A 102 19.46 -8.15 28.55
CA GLN A 102 18.92 -8.37 27.20
C GLN A 102 19.12 -7.14 26.32
N LYS A 103 18.87 -5.95 26.85
CA LYS A 103 19.12 -4.69 26.13
C LYS A 103 20.58 -4.53 25.76
N GLN A 104 21.47 -4.91 26.66
CA GLN A 104 22.90 -4.86 26.43
C GLN A 104 23.34 -5.83 25.32
N GLN A 105 22.78 -7.03 25.30
CA GLN A 105 23.04 -8.00 24.24
C GLN A 105 22.59 -7.48 22.89
N ILE A 106 21.38 -6.90 22.81
CA ILE A 106 20.85 -6.31 21.59
C ILE A 106 21.73 -5.15 21.12
N TYR A 107 22.12 -4.28 22.04
CA TYR A 107 22.99 -3.16 21.74
C TYR A 107 24.35 -3.64 21.18
N ASN A 108 24.94 -4.63 21.81
CA ASN A 108 26.23 -5.18 21.37
C ASN A 108 26.15 -5.85 20.01
N LEU A 109 25.01 -6.51 19.71
CA LEU A 109 24.79 -7.14 18.42
C LEU A 109 24.86 -6.14 17.26
N PHE A 110 24.30 -4.95 17.46
CA PHE A 110 24.31 -3.90 16.43
C PHE A 110 25.58 -3.08 16.38
N ASN A 111 26.37 -3.07 17.47
CA ASN A 111 27.57 -2.23 17.57
C ASN A 111 28.88 -3.00 17.43
N THR A 112 28.84 -4.33 17.32
CA THR A 112 30.06 -5.14 17.15
C THR A 112 30.77 -4.89 15.82
N GLU A 113 30.08 -4.50 14.80
CA GLU A 113 30.64 -4.21 13.49
C GLU A 113 31.30 -2.83 13.42
N THR A 114 30.95 -1.94 14.33
CA THR A 114 31.45 -0.56 14.35
C THR A 114 32.64 -0.34 15.29
N THR A 115 33.01 -1.33 16.04
CA THR A 115 34.09 -1.23 17.05
C THR A 115 35.44 -1.75 16.57
N GLN A 116 35.58 -1.97 15.31
CA GLN A 116 36.88 -2.41 14.76
C GLN A 116 37.84 -1.25 14.53
#